data_aa98514cc4acaad9a44a71bdbc664655
#
_entry.id   aa98514cc4acaad9a44a71bdbc664655
#
_cell.length_a   1.000
_cell.length_b   1.000
_cell.length_c   1.000
_cell.angle_alpha   90.00
_cell.angle_beta   90.00
_cell.angle_gamma   90.00
#
_symmetry.space_group_name_H-M   'P 1'
#
loop_
_entity.id
_entity.type
_entity.pdbx_description
1 polymer ?
#
loop_
_entity_poly.entity_id
_entity_poly.type
_entity_poly.pdbx_seq_one_letter_code
_entity_poly.pdbx_strand_id
1 'polypeptide(L)'
;MIQSWAKQPMVQFLIIGGVLTALWWLVVAPEQQDPKRIDVSARDIERFIQFRTRNFSTSASERFAAMTPSAKRSIINDYAREEALYRHALSLGLDGSDYVIRQRLVQKVDFIGSEQSVSDPTEAELRAFFEAHRDEFQTPALVTFAHVFLKKESNEVGSTDEASSNVANQRAASILVTLNNEAVPAHSSTQYGDRFPYRVNYVEQSEAVVASHMGQSAAHRIFELPVKNAWQGPIESDWGMHLIYKQAYLAAVQPNFIDVAQSVEMRWREEARFAARRLAADQVIQQYEDAIGPELEGMFEAQ
;
A
#
# COMPACT_ATOMS: atom_id res chain seq x y z
N MET A 1 -69.18 -21.61 -38.83
CA MET A 1 -68.66 -20.25 -38.50
C MET A 1 -67.20 -20.26 -37.98
N ILE A 2 -66.56 -21.40 -37.69
CA ILE A 2 -65.14 -21.48 -37.15
C ILE A 2 -64.13 -21.46 -38.32
N GLN A 3 -64.47 -21.82 -39.53
CA GLN A 3 -63.54 -21.98 -40.67
C GLN A 3 -63.10 -20.69 -41.36
N SER A 4 -63.78 -19.57 -41.13
CA SER A 4 -63.38 -18.28 -41.71
C SER A 4 -62.38 -17.49 -40.91
N TRP A 5 -62.31 -17.73 -39.60
CA TRP A 5 -61.48 -17.01 -38.69
C TRP A 5 -59.98 -17.43 -38.81
N ALA A 6 -59.74 -18.70 -39.05
CA ALA A 6 -58.36 -19.22 -39.23
C ALA A 6 -57.71 -18.75 -40.55
N LYS A 7 -58.43 -18.19 -41.46
CA LYS A 7 -57.94 -17.64 -42.74
C LYS A 7 -57.52 -16.19 -42.69
N GLN A 8 -57.77 -15.52 -41.58
CA GLN A 8 -57.32 -14.12 -41.37
C GLN A 8 -55.81 -14.09 -41.21
N PRO A 9 -55.06 -13.26 -41.94
CA PRO A 9 -53.61 -13.19 -41.90
C PRO A 9 -53.06 -12.93 -40.47
N MET A 10 -53.78 -12.18 -39.67
CA MET A 10 -53.44 -11.86 -38.30
C MET A 10 -53.52 -13.09 -37.38
N VAL A 11 -54.50 -13.98 -37.57
CA VAL A 11 -54.64 -15.22 -36.80
C VAL A 11 -53.57 -16.23 -37.19
N GLN A 12 -53.25 -16.31 -38.48
CA GLN A 12 -52.15 -17.17 -38.97
C GLN A 12 -50.81 -16.72 -38.43
N PHE A 13 -50.55 -15.40 -38.35
CA PHE A 13 -49.32 -14.86 -37.77
C PHE A 13 -49.21 -15.18 -36.28
N LEU A 14 -50.30 -15.07 -35.52
CA LEU A 14 -50.35 -15.42 -34.11
C LEU A 14 -50.12 -16.93 -33.85
N ILE A 15 -50.69 -17.79 -34.72
CA ILE A 15 -50.52 -19.25 -34.65
C ILE A 15 -49.07 -19.62 -34.97
N ILE A 16 -48.48 -19.05 -36.03
CA ILE A 16 -47.07 -19.29 -36.38
C ILE A 16 -46.15 -18.77 -35.30
N GLY A 17 -46.37 -17.57 -34.78
CA GLY A 17 -45.60 -16.99 -33.67
C GLY A 17 -45.70 -17.86 -32.41
N GLY A 18 -46.89 -18.34 -32.06
CA GLY A 18 -47.10 -19.24 -30.93
C GLY A 18 -46.39 -20.59 -31.09
N VAL A 19 -46.46 -21.17 -32.31
CA VAL A 19 -45.76 -22.41 -32.63
C VAL A 19 -44.23 -22.23 -32.59
N LEU A 20 -43.71 -21.14 -33.13
CA LEU A 20 -42.29 -20.81 -33.09
C LEU A 20 -41.78 -20.58 -31.64
N THR A 21 -42.58 -19.89 -30.84
CA THR A 21 -42.26 -19.67 -29.42
C THR A 21 -42.32 -20.98 -28.63
N ALA A 22 -43.30 -21.85 -28.89
CA ALA A 22 -43.39 -23.15 -28.27
C ALA A 22 -42.21 -24.10 -28.68
N LEU A 23 -41.86 -24.10 -29.98
CA LEU A 23 -40.71 -24.79 -30.51
C LEU A 23 -39.40 -24.26 -29.89
N TRP A 24 -39.25 -22.93 -29.79
CA TRP A 24 -38.09 -22.32 -29.14
C TRP A 24 -38.00 -22.71 -27.65
N TRP A 25 -39.13 -22.72 -26.96
CA TRP A 25 -39.19 -23.17 -25.57
C TRP A 25 -38.87 -24.65 -25.40
N LEU A 26 -39.24 -25.48 -26.35
CA LEU A 26 -38.98 -26.93 -26.31
C LEU A 26 -37.53 -27.29 -26.69
N VAL A 27 -36.88 -26.49 -27.57
CA VAL A 27 -35.54 -26.78 -28.11
C VAL A 27 -34.44 -26.00 -27.39
N VAL A 28 -34.75 -24.77 -26.94
CA VAL A 28 -33.82 -23.79 -26.39
C VAL A 28 -34.07 -23.50 -24.91
N ALA A 29 -35.17 -24.04 -24.33
CA ALA A 29 -35.39 -23.89 -22.90
C ALA A 29 -34.12 -24.30 -22.14
N PRO A 30 -33.47 -23.39 -21.39
CA PRO A 30 -32.30 -23.75 -20.62
C PRO A 30 -32.71 -24.90 -19.72
N GLU A 31 -31.98 -26.01 -19.83
CA GLU A 31 -32.09 -27.13 -18.92
C GLU A 31 -32.12 -26.50 -17.50
N GLN A 32 -33.26 -26.59 -16.80
CA GLN A 32 -33.36 -26.05 -15.45
C GLN A 32 -32.38 -26.84 -14.62
N GLN A 33 -31.15 -26.33 -14.53
CA GLN A 33 -30.12 -26.93 -13.68
C GLN A 33 -30.72 -26.89 -12.26
N ASP A 34 -30.91 -28.06 -11.68
CA ASP A 34 -31.29 -28.16 -10.27
C ASP A 34 -30.30 -27.31 -9.45
N PRO A 35 -30.75 -26.25 -8.78
CA PRO A 35 -29.88 -25.37 -8.02
C PRO A 35 -29.07 -26.07 -6.94
N LYS A 36 -29.48 -27.31 -6.59
CA LYS A 36 -28.77 -28.18 -5.65
C LYS A 36 -27.79 -29.14 -6.31
N ARG A 37 -27.78 -29.24 -7.65
CA ARG A 37 -26.83 -30.08 -8.38
C ARG A 37 -25.58 -29.29 -8.72
N ILE A 38 -24.42 -29.80 -8.35
CA ILE A 38 -23.12 -29.24 -8.68
C ILE A 38 -22.46 -30.13 -9.72
N ASP A 39 -22.45 -29.67 -10.98
CA ASP A 39 -21.74 -30.32 -12.05
C ASP A 39 -20.30 -29.85 -12.08
N VAL A 40 -19.35 -30.77 -11.94
CA VAL A 40 -17.92 -30.46 -11.82
C VAL A 40 -17.25 -30.76 -13.12
N SER A 41 -16.79 -29.75 -13.85
CA SER A 41 -16.02 -29.91 -15.08
C SER A 41 -14.49 -29.92 -14.85
N ALA A 42 -13.73 -30.40 -15.79
CA ALA A 42 -12.27 -30.33 -15.76
C ALA A 42 -11.77 -28.85 -15.68
N ARG A 43 -12.46 -27.94 -16.37
CA ARG A 43 -12.15 -26.51 -16.37
C ARG A 43 -12.36 -25.88 -14.98
N ASP A 44 -13.38 -26.31 -14.25
CA ASP A 44 -13.65 -25.81 -12.91
C ASP A 44 -12.56 -26.25 -11.94
N ILE A 45 -12.12 -27.48 -12.04
CA ILE A 45 -11.01 -28.02 -11.23
C ILE A 45 -9.69 -27.33 -11.57
N GLU A 46 -9.41 -27.10 -12.84
CA GLU A 46 -8.21 -26.37 -13.26
C GLU A 46 -8.19 -24.96 -12.66
N ARG A 47 -9.29 -24.22 -12.81
CA ARG A 47 -9.45 -22.88 -12.24
C ARG A 47 -9.34 -22.89 -10.72
N PHE A 48 -9.97 -23.84 -10.06
CA PHE A 48 -9.90 -24.01 -8.61
C PHE A 48 -8.46 -24.22 -8.12
N ILE A 49 -7.70 -25.07 -8.79
CA ILE A 49 -6.29 -25.31 -8.48
C ILE A 49 -5.46 -24.03 -8.70
N GLN A 50 -5.67 -23.33 -9.82
CA GLN A 50 -4.96 -22.09 -10.14
C GLN A 50 -5.18 -21.03 -9.05
N PHE A 51 -6.41 -20.80 -8.61
CA PHE A 51 -6.74 -19.85 -7.56
C PHE A 51 -6.17 -20.25 -6.20
N ARG A 52 -6.27 -21.54 -5.84
CA ARG A 52 -5.78 -22.04 -4.54
C ARG A 52 -4.26 -22.00 -4.44
N THR A 53 -3.55 -22.27 -5.54
CA THR A 53 -2.08 -22.25 -5.59
C THR A 53 -1.51 -20.89 -5.99
N ARG A 54 -2.35 -19.93 -6.39
CA ARG A 54 -1.97 -18.62 -6.97
C ARG A 54 -1.03 -18.78 -8.17
N ASN A 55 -1.14 -19.85 -8.90
CA ASN A 55 -0.32 -20.15 -10.05
C ASN A 55 -1.22 -20.41 -11.27
N PHE A 56 -1.27 -19.42 -12.15
CA PHE A 56 -2.13 -19.35 -13.33
C PHE A 56 -1.48 -19.97 -14.60
N SER A 57 -0.43 -20.79 -14.42
CA SER A 57 0.20 -21.49 -15.55
C SER A 57 -0.69 -22.62 -16.08
N THR A 58 -0.53 -22.96 -17.34
CA THR A 58 -1.21 -24.08 -18.00
C THR A 58 -0.88 -25.46 -17.41
N SER A 59 0.10 -25.53 -16.50
CA SER A 59 0.49 -26.77 -15.82
C SER A 59 -0.49 -27.26 -14.73
N ALA A 60 -1.58 -26.55 -14.46
CA ALA A 60 -2.55 -26.97 -13.43
C ALA A 60 -3.27 -28.25 -13.83
N SER A 61 -3.67 -28.39 -15.10
CA SER A 61 -4.29 -29.61 -15.66
C SER A 61 -3.34 -30.79 -15.65
N GLU A 62 -2.07 -30.58 -16.03
CA GLU A 62 -1.04 -31.62 -16.00
C GLU A 62 -0.76 -32.11 -14.58
N ARG A 63 -0.65 -31.18 -13.63
CA ARG A 63 -0.49 -31.51 -12.21
C ARG A 63 -1.68 -32.29 -11.67
N PHE A 64 -2.90 -31.90 -12.02
CA PHE A 64 -4.08 -32.63 -11.63
C PHE A 64 -4.09 -34.04 -12.27
N ALA A 65 -3.72 -34.15 -13.55
CA ALA A 65 -3.63 -35.45 -14.24
C ALA A 65 -2.62 -36.41 -13.57
N ALA A 66 -1.50 -35.88 -13.08
CA ALA A 66 -0.44 -36.65 -12.42
C ALA A 66 -0.76 -37.08 -10.97
N MET A 67 -1.85 -36.57 -10.38
CA MET A 67 -2.23 -36.88 -8.99
C MET A 67 -2.79 -38.30 -8.87
N THR A 68 -2.68 -38.86 -7.66
CA THR A 68 -3.32 -40.12 -7.31
C THR A 68 -4.85 -40.02 -7.35
N PRO A 69 -5.59 -41.12 -7.59
CA PRO A 69 -7.05 -41.10 -7.60
C PRO A 69 -7.67 -40.53 -6.30
N SER A 70 -7.06 -40.80 -5.16
CA SER A 70 -7.50 -40.29 -3.87
C SER A 70 -7.31 -38.77 -3.76
N ALA A 71 -6.16 -38.22 -4.21
CA ALA A 71 -5.89 -36.79 -4.25
C ALA A 71 -6.84 -36.06 -5.21
N LYS A 72 -7.10 -36.63 -6.40
CA LYS A 72 -8.09 -36.09 -7.34
C LYS A 72 -9.48 -35.99 -6.70
N ARG A 73 -9.91 -37.04 -6.02
CA ARG A 73 -11.22 -37.08 -5.35
C ARG A 73 -11.30 -36.04 -4.23
N SER A 74 -10.22 -35.85 -3.46
CA SER A 74 -10.16 -34.80 -2.43
C SER A 74 -10.35 -33.40 -3.02
N ILE A 75 -9.66 -33.08 -4.10
CA ILE A 75 -9.78 -31.77 -4.77
C ILE A 75 -11.20 -31.56 -5.32
N ILE A 76 -11.80 -32.58 -5.94
CA ILE A 76 -13.18 -32.49 -6.44
C ILE A 76 -14.16 -32.25 -5.28
N ASN A 77 -13.99 -32.95 -4.15
CA ASN A 77 -14.82 -32.76 -2.97
C ASN A 77 -14.63 -31.37 -2.35
N ASP A 78 -13.40 -30.86 -2.29
CA ASP A 78 -13.09 -29.52 -1.79
C ASP A 78 -13.79 -28.45 -2.65
N TYR A 79 -13.70 -28.58 -3.99
CA TYR A 79 -14.39 -27.70 -4.93
C TYR A 79 -15.92 -27.75 -4.74
N ALA A 80 -16.49 -28.97 -4.75
CA ALA A 80 -17.93 -29.13 -4.58
C ALA A 80 -18.45 -28.56 -3.26
N ARG A 81 -17.66 -28.70 -2.19
CA ARG A 81 -17.97 -28.11 -0.88
C ARG A 81 -17.94 -26.57 -0.95
N GLU A 82 -16.93 -25.99 -1.56
CA GLU A 82 -16.79 -24.54 -1.71
C GLU A 82 -17.95 -23.99 -2.54
N GLU A 83 -18.28 -24.62 -3.66
CA GLU A 83 -19.38 -24.23 -4.54
C GLU A 83 -20.75 -24.33 -3.85
N ALA A 84 -20.98 -25.39 -3.06
CA ALA A 84 -22.21 -25.55 -2.28
C ALA A 84 -22.39 -24.43 -1.25
N LEU A 85 -21.32 -24.12 -0.51
CA LEU A 85 -21.34 -23.05 0.48
C LEU A 85 -21.52 -21.68 -0.18
N TYR A 86 -20.90 -21.44 -1.32
CA TYR A 86 -21.05 -20.20 -2.09
C TYR A 86 -22.52 -20.02 -2.56
N ARG A 87 -23.12 -21.05 -3.19
CA ARG A 87 -24.52 -20.99 -3.62
C ARG A 87 -25.47 -20.78 -2.44
N HIS A 88 -25.18 -21.43 -1.31
CA HIS A 88 -25.98 -21.22 -0.10
C HIS A 88 -25.84 -19.78 0.42
N ALA A 89 -24.64 -19.22 0.45
CA ALA A 89 -24.42 -17.83 0.85
C ALA A 89 -25.20 -16.85 -0.05
N LEU A 90 -25.19 -17.06 -1.39
CA LEU A 90 -26.01 -16.26 -2.33
C LEU A 90 -27.51 -16.40 -2.03
N SER A 91 -27.99 -17.61 -1.71
CA SER A 91 -29.40 -17.84 -1.35
C SER A 91 -29.83 -17.13 -0.07
N LEU A 92 -28.88 -16.83 0.82
CA LEU A 92 -29.09 -16.04 2.04
C LEU A 92 -28.93 -14.52 1.81
N GLY A 93 -28.58 -14.09 0.59
CA GLY A 93 -28.38 -12.67 0.27
C GLY A 93 -27.15 -12.04 0.92
N LEU A 94 -26.14 -12.86 1.31
CA LEU A 94 -24.95 -12.37 2.01
C LEU A 94 -24.07 -11.50 1.13
N ASP A 95 -24.14 -11.65 -0.20
CA ASP A 95 -23.43 -10.86 -1.20
C ASP A 95 -23.93 -9.38 -1.27
N GLY A 96 -25.21 -9.15 -1.01
CA GLY A 96 -25.82 -7.83 -1.10
C GLY A 96 -25.69 -6.96 0.15
N SER A 97 -25.53 -7.57 1.34
CA SER A 97 -25.58 -6.88 2.63
C SER A 97 -24.21 -6.73 3.30
N ASP A 98 -23.21 -7.51 2.88
CA ASP A 98 -21.88 -7.51 3.50
C ASP A 98 -20.98 -6.44 2.88
N TYR A 99 -20.58 -5.46 3.72
CA TYR A 99 -19.68 -4.38 3.30
C TYR A 99 -18.30 -4.87 2.85
N VAL A 100 -17.80 -5.98 3.40
CA VAL A 100 -16.50 -6.57 3.00
C VAL A 100 -16.58 -7.13 1.58
N ILE A 101 -17.69 -7.81 1.25
CA ILE A 101 -17.93 -8.32 -0.11
C ILE A 101 -18.05 -7.14 -1.08
N ARG A 102 -18.81 -6.09 -0.71
CA ARG A 102 -18.92 -4.87 -1.50
C ARG A 102 -17.56 -4.23 -1.76
N GLN A 103 -16.73 -4.06 -0.74
CA GLN A 103 -15.37 -3.54 -0.91
C GLN A 103 -14.51 -4.41 -1.83
N ARG A 104 -14.64 -5.73 -1.74
CA ARG A 104 -13.89 -6.64 -2.62
C ARG A 104 -14.31 -6.51 -4.08
N LEU A 105 -15.59 -6.28 -4.34
CA LEU A 105 -16.08 -6.03 -5.71
C LEU A 105 -15.54 -4.70 -6.24
N VAL A 106 -15.59 -3.62 -5.43
CA VAL A 106 -14.99 -2.33 -5.79
C VAL A 106 -13.51 -2.49 -6.11
N GLN A 107 -12.72 -3.14 -5.23
CA GLN A 107 -11.30 -3.39 -5.46
C GLN A 107 -11.03 -4.19 -6.74
N LYS A 108 -11.93 -5.13 -7.11
CA LYS A 108 -11.80 -5.86 -8.37
C LYS A 108 -12.01 -4.99 -9.59
N VAL A 109 -12.98 -4.09 -9.55
CA VAL A 109 -13.24 -3.12 -10.65
C VAL A 109 -12.04 -2.20 -10.80
N ASP A 110 -11.50 -1.66 -9.70
CA ASP A 110 -10.29 -0.84 -9.69
C ASP A 110 -9.09 -1.58 -10.29
N PHE A 111 -8.96 -2.88 -9.99
CA PHE A 111 -7.86 -3.70 -10.51
C PHE A 111 -8.00 -3.96 -12.01
N ILE A 112 -9.20 -4.32 -12.49
CA ILE A 112 -9.45 -4.57 -13.92
C ILE A 112 -9.19 -3.29 -14.73
N GLY A 113 -9.57 -2.13 -14.22
CA GLY A 113 -9.26 -0.83 -14.82
C GLY A 113 -7.75 -0.55 -14.91
N SER A 114 -6.95 -1.14 -14.02
CA SER A 114 -5.49 -0.93 -13.99
C SER A 114 -4.70 -1.83 -14.96
N GLU A 115 -5.30 -2.89 -15.50
CA GLU A 115 -4.67 -3.76 -16.50
C GLU A 115 -4.68 -3.18 -17.92
N GLN A 116 -5.33 -2.03 -18.14
CA GLN A 116 -5.14 -1.27 -19.37
C GLN A 116 -3.65 -0.94 -19.48
N SER A 117 -3.01 -1.50 -20.47
CA SER A 117 -1.56 -1.45 -20.68
C SER A 117 -1.06 -0.01 -20.70
N VAL A 118 -0.37 0.37 -19.65
CA VAL A 118 0.49 1.56 -19.70
C VAL A 118 1.53 1.26 -20.78
N SER A 119 1.59 2.08 -21.82
CA SER A 119 2.61 1.97 -22.87
C SER A 119 3.99 2.10 -22.25
N ASP A 120 4.98 1.42 -22.85
CA ASP A 120 6.35 1.57 -22.39
C ASP A 120 6.79 3.05 -22.56
N PRO A 121 7.43 3.63 -21.53
CA PRO A 121 7.89 5.00 -21.59
C PRO A 121 9.04 5.15 -22.58
N THR A 122 9.06 6.27 -23.28
CA THR A 122 10.23 6.70 -24.06
C THR A 122 11.31 7.25 -23.14
N GLU A 123 12.57 7.25 -23.60
CA GLU A 123 13.68 7.87 -22.85
C GLU A 123 13.42 9.36 -22.57
N ALA A 124 12.76 10.07 -23.50
CA ALA A 124 12.43 11.48 -23.33
C ALA A 124 11.43 11.70 -22.18
N GLU A 125 10.42 10.83 -22.05
CA GLU A 125 9.45 10.87 -20.93
C GLU A 125 10.12 10.55 -19.61
N LEU A 126 11.02 9.57 -19.57
CA LEU A 126 11.76 9.23 -18.36
C LEU A 126 12.69 10.37 -17.93
N ARG A 127 13.35 11.05 -18.85
CA ARG A 127 14.19 12.23 -18.56
C ARG A 127 13.34 13.39 -18.04
N ALA A 128 12.20 13.67 -18.67
CA ALA A 128 11.28 14.70 -18.22
C ALA A 128 10.74 14.40 -16.80
N PHE A 129 10.41 13.15 -16.54
CA PHE A 129 9.96 12.69 -15.23
C PHE A 129 11.06 12.84 -14.17
N PHE A 130 12.27 12.44 -14.47
CA PHE A 130 13.43 12.63 -13.60
C PHE A 130 13.67 14.10 -13.26
N GLU A 131 13.61 15.00 -14.25
CA GLU A 131 13.77 16.44 -14.00
C GLU A 131 12.67 17.02 -13.11
N ALA A 132 11.42 16.55 -13.27
CA ALA A 132 10.29 16.98 -12.45
C ALA A 132 10.35 16.45 -11.01
N HIS A 133 11.03 15.31 -10.77
CA HIS A 133 11.07 14.61 -9.48
C HIS A 133 12.51 14.44 -8.96
N ARG A 134 13.41 15.36 -9.30
CA ARG A 134 14.84 15.27 -8.95
C ARG A 134 15.09 14.97 -7.47
N ASP A 135 14.31 15.58 -6.60
CA ASP A 135 14.48 15.47 -5.16
C ASP A 135 14.17 14.05 -4.65
N GLU A 136 13.30 13.30 -5.34
CA GLU A 136 12.97 11.90 -4.98
C GLU A 136 14.14 10.94 -5.25
N PHE A 137 15.03 11.29 -6.18
CA PHE A 137 16.17 10.46 -6.59
C PHE A 137 17.49 10.90 -5.95
N GLN A 138 17.47 11.99 -5.18
CA GLN A 138 18.65 12.46 -4.48
C GLN A 138 19.09 11.46 -3.40
N THR A 139 20.38 11.14 -3.37
CA THR A 139 20.98 10.45 -2.24
C THR A 139 21.02 11.43 -1.06
N PRO A 140 20.39 11.12 0.07
CA PRO A 140 20.36 12.05 1.20
C PRO A 140 21.75 12.26 1.78
N ALA A 141 21.95 13.42 2.43
CA ALA A 141 23.13 13.64 3.23
C ALA A 141 23.19 12.62 4.39
N LEU A 142 24.40 12.14 4.67
CA LEU A 142 24.63 11.18 5.75
C LEU A 142 25.65 11.71 6.76
N VAL A 143 25.43 11.41 8.03
CA VAL A 143 26.29 11.80 9.12
C VAL A 143 26.77 10.60 9.93
N THR A 144 28.03 10.63 10.35
CA THR A 144 28.59 9.68 11.32
C THR A 144 29.02 10.44 12.56
N PHE A 145 28.44 10.08 13.70
CA PHE A 145 28.76 10.70 14.99
C PHE A 145 28.55 9.75 16.18
N ALA A 146 29.26 10.02 17.25
CA ALA A 146 28.95 9.52 18.59
C ALA A 146 28.36 10.66 19.42
N HIS A 147 27.58 10.33 20.44
CA HIS A 147 27.09 11.36 21.36
C HIS A 147 27.15 10.91 22.81
N VAL A 148 27.21 11.91 23.70
CA VAL A 148 26.95 11.79 25.13
C VAL A 148 25.58 12.39 25.38
N PHE A 149 24.69 11.64 26.00
CA PHE A 149 23.34 12.07 26.32
C PHE A 149 23.22 12.42 27.79
N LEU A 150 22.51 13.50 28.09
CA LEU A 150 22.25 14.00 29.44
C LEU A 150 20.76 14.24 29.58
N LYS A 151 20.10 13.40 30.38
CA LYS A 151 18.67 13.44 30.59
C LYS A 151 18.27 14.75 31.30
N LYS A 152 17.15 15.34 30.93
CA LYS A 152 16.49 16.38 31.71
C LYS A 152 15.98 15.75 33.01
N GLU A 153 16.51 16.15 34.15
CA GLU A 153 16.01 15.67 35.43
C GLU A 153 14.67 16.37 35.75
N SER A 154 13.60 15.62 35.68
CA SER A 154 12.30 16.04 36.22
C SER A 154 12.20 15.62 37.69
N ASN A 155 13.02 16.22 38.54
CA ASN A 155 13.08 15.81 39.93
C ASN A 155 12.70 16.96 40.85
N GLU A 156 11.44 17.34 40.86
CA GLU A 156 10.76 17.82 42.06
C GLU A 156 9.36 18.23 41.66
N VAL A 157 8.38 17.93 42.50
CA VAL A 157 7.00 18.42 42.39
C VAL A 157 7.04 19.96 42.50
N GLY A 158 7.00 20.62 41.30
CA GLY A 158 7.02 22.10 41.24
C GLY A 158 8.18 22.73 40.45
N SER A 159 9.15 21.94 39.89
CA SER A 159 10.15 22.50 38.99
C SER A 159 9.52 22.74 37.60
N THR A 160 9.72 23.98 37.09
CA THR A 160 9.32 24.30 35.70
C THR A 160 10.26 23.61 34.74
N ASP A 161 9.78 23.27 33.52
CA ASP A 161 10.58 22.65 32.44
C ASP A 161 11.84 23.46 32.11
N GLU A 162 11.81 24.80 32.32
CA GLU A 162 12.95 25.70 32.12
C GLU A 162 14.07 25.51 33.16
N ALA A 163 13.73 25.24 34.41
CA ALA A 163 14.73 25.04 35.47
C ALA A 163 15.47 23.73 35.27
N SER A 164 14.76 22.67 34.91
CA SER A 164 15.34 21.34 34.60
C SER A 164 16.23 21.38 33.35
N SER A 165 15.84 22.13 32.33
CA SER A 165 16.62 22.37 31.10
C SER A 165 17.93 23.14 31.42
N ASN A 166 17.88 24.13 32.31
CA ASN A 166 19.06 24.91 32.70
C ASN A 166 20.10 24.05 33.44
N VAL A 167 19.66 23.18 34.35
CA VAL A 167 20.55 22.27 35.08
C VAL A 167 21.22 21.27 34.11
N ALA A 168 20.45 20.65 33.20
CA ALA A 168 20.97 19.75 32.20
C ALA A 168 21.98 20.47 31.27
N ASN A 169 21.72 21.71 30.92
CA ASN A 169 22.59 22.50 30.05
C ASN A 169 23.92 22.85 30.76
N GLN A 170 23.88 23.24 32.03
CA GLN A 170 25.09 23.49 32.84
C GLN A 170 25.93 22.21 33.02
N ARG A 171 25.28 21.06 33.28
CA ARG A 171 25.95 19.77 33.36
C ARG A 171 26.59 19.40 32.01
N ALA A 172 25.90 19.63 30.92
CA ALA A 172 26.40 19.39 29.57
C ALA A 172 27.62 20.27 29.27
N ALA A 173 27.57 21.55 29.61
CA ALA A 173 28.69 22.46 29.39
C ALA A 173 29.95 22.03 30.17
N SER A 174 29.79 21.62 31.42
CA SER A 174 30.95 21.13 32.24
C SER A 174 31.55 19.84 31.70
N ILE A 175 30.70 18.90 31.27
CA ILE A 175 31.16 17.64 30.65
C ILE A 175 31.84 17.91 29.30
N LEU A 176 31.33 18.84 28.51
CA LEU A 176 31.96 19.23 27.25
C LEU A 176 33.38 19.73 27.44
N VAL A 177 33.62 20.53 28.46
CA VAL A 177 34.97 21.01 28.82
C VAL A 177 35.87 19.84 29.18
N THR A 178 35.39 18.92 29.99
CA THR A 178 36.14 17.72 30.39
C THR A 178 36.51 16.84 29.19
N LEU A 179 35.50 16.53 28.34
CA LEU A 179 35.68 15.69 27.14
C LEU A 179 36.72 16.28 26.17
N ASN A 180 36.76 17.59 26.02
CA ASN A 180 37.70 18.23 25.11
C ASN A 180 39.10 18.39 25.76
N ASN A 181 39.18 18.72 27.05
CA ASN A 181 40.47 18.86 27.75
C ASN A 181 41.23 17.52 27.87
N GLU A 182 40.51 16.44 28.11
CA GLU A 182 41.05 15.08 28.21
C GLU A 182 41.17 14.39 26.82
N ALA A 183 40.78 15.05 25.76
CA ALA A 183 40.75 14.51 24.39
C ALA A 183 40.04 13.14 24.30
N VAL A 184 38.90 13.00 24.99
CA VAL A 184 38.16 11.74 25.11
C VAL A 184 37.71 11.24 23.74
N PRO A 185 38.11 10.02 23.35
CA PRO A 185 37.74 9.50 22.04
C PRO A 185 36.24 9.15 21.98
N ALA A 186 35.65 9.19 20.77
CA ALA A 186 34.23 8.93 20.52
C ALA A 186 33.70 7.59 21.10
N HIS A 187 34.54 6.52 21.08
CA HIS A 187 34.16 5.19 21.59
C HIS A 187 34.05 5.11 23.11
N SER A 188 34.60 6.08 23.84
CA SER A 188 34.55 6.16 25.32
C SER A 188 33.39 7.03 25.83
N SER A 189 32.53 7.50 24.95
CA SER A 189 31.42 8.44 25.25
C SER A 189 30.42 7.93 26.30
N THR A 190 30.22 6.63 26.37
CA THR A 190 29.24 5.99 27.26
C THR A 190 29.52 6.14 28.76
N GLN A 191 30.73 6.57 29.11
CA GLN A 191 31.18 6.73 30.53
C GLN A 191 30.79 8.10 31.12
N TYR A 192 30.41 9.07 30.26
CA TYR A 192 30.24 10.47 30.64
C TYR A 192 28.77 10.96 30.71
N GLY A 193 27.82 10.14 30.27
CA GLY A 193 26.44 10.52 30.19
C GLY A 193 25.45 9.48 30.70
N ASP A 194 24.20 9.80 30.52
CA ASP A 194 23.07 8.94 30.86
C ASP A 194 22.76 7.98 29.72
N ARG A 195 21.97 6.94 29.98
CA ARG A 195 21.55 5.98 28.95
C ARG A 195 20.52 6.62 28.01
N PHE A 196 20.86 6.64 26.73
CA PHE A 196 19.92 7.06 25.69
C PHE A 196 19.05 5.88 25.23
N PRO A 197 17.74 6.06 24.96
CA PRO A 197 16.86 4.97 24.58
C PRO A 197 17.18 4.31 23.25
N TYR A 198 17.84 5.04 22.34
CA TYR A 198 18.17 4.55 21.00
C TYR A 198 19.68 4.19 20.89
N ARG A 199 20.39 4.80 19.94
CA ARG A 199 21.80 4.49 19.63
C ARG A 199 22.74 5.53 20.26
N VAL A 200 23.92 5.10 20.67
CA VAL A 200 25.00 5.99 21.10
C VAL A 200 25.86 6.43 19.90
N ASN A 201 25.99 5.53 18.90
CA ASN A 201 26.74 5.78 17.69
C ASN A 201 25.83 5.72 16.48
N TYR A 202 25.94 6.70 15.62
CA TYR A 202 25.26 6.83 14.34
C TYR A 202 26.29 6.75 13.23
N VAL A 203 26.18 5.74 12.36
CA VAL A 203 27.11 5.53 11.25
C VAL A 203 26.34 5.66 9.97
N GLU A 204 26.72 6.63 9.13
CA GLU A 204 26.09 6.91 7.82
C GLU A 204 24.56 6.98 7.91
N GLN A 205 24.04 7.77 8.85
CA GLN A 205 22.60 7.92 9.03
C GLN A 205 22.10 9.22 8.39
N SER A 206 20.91 9.14 7.76
CA SER A 206 20.24 10.30 7.20
C SER A 206 19.63 11.19 8.29
N GLU A 207 19.35 12.44 7.95
CA GLU A 207 18.70 13.40 8.85
C GLU A 207 17.35 12.87 9.35
N ALA A 208 16.56 12.23 8.48
CA ALA A 208 15.27 11.64 8.84
C ALA A 208 15.40 10.57 9.94
N VAL A 209 16.43 9.72 9.87
CA VAL A 209 16.68 8.70 10.92
C VAL A 209 17.11 9.36 12.22
N VAL A 210 18.00 10.36 12.19
CA VAL A 210 18.41 11.09 13.39
C VAL A 210 17.22 11.83 13.99
N ALA A 211 16.38 12.45 13.17
CA ALA A 211 15.19 13.16 13.59
C ALA A 211 14.16 12.24 14.26
N SER A 212 13.99 11.01 13.76
CA SER A 212 13.07 10.03 14.37
C SER A 212 13.50 9.61 15.79
N HIS A 213 14.79 9.79 16.16
CA HIS A 213 15.33 9.44 17.46
C HIS A 213 15.52 10.65 18.38
N MET A 214 15.87 11.82 17.84
CA MET A 214 16.27 12.99 18.61
C MET A 214 15.35 14.23 18.43
N GLY A 215 14.39 14.14 17.50
CA GLY A 215 13.58 15.28 17.09
C GLY A 215 14.21 16.07 15.93
N GLN A 216 13.36 16.75 15.14
CA GLN A 216 13.75 17.44 13.91
C GLN A 216 14.79 18.54 14.16
N SER A 217 14.56 19.35 15.21
CA SER A 217 15.45 20.47 15.55
C SER A 217 16.85 20.01 15.92
N ALA A 218 16.97 18.94 16.72
CA ALA A 218 18.26 18.39 17.11
C ALA A 218 19.00 17.78 15.90
N ALA A 219 18.29 17.02 15.05
CA ALA A 219 18.85 16.44 13.85
C ALA A 219 19.43 17.51 12.93
N HIS A 220 18.65 18.55 12.63
CA HIS A 220 19.09 19.65 11.78
C HIS A 220 20.38 20.30 12.31
N ARG A 221 20.41 20.63 13.60
CA ARG A 221 21.62 21.21 14.23
C ARG A 221 22.83 20.27 14.20
N ILE A 222 22.64 18.96 14.35
CA ILE A 222 23.72 17.97 14.24
C ILE A 222 24.29 17.94 12.80
N PHE A 223 23.41 18.03 11.78
CA PHE A 223 23.85 18.06 10.40
C PHE A 223 24.64 19.33 10.06
N GLU A 224 24.31 20.47 10.64
CA GLU A 224 25.03 21.74 10.46
C GLU A 224 26.37 21.79 11.18
N LEU A 225 26.59 20.96 12.22
CA LEU A 225 27.87 20.95 12.92
C LEU A 225 29.01 20.63 11.94
N PRO A 226 30.17 21.31 12.07
CA PRO A 226 31.36 20.94 11.31
C PRO A 226 31.93 19.60 11.78
N VAL A 227 32.55 18.87 10.84
CA VAL A 227 33.37 17.68 11.18
C VAL A 227 34.64 18.17 11.89
N LYS A 228 34.80 17.80 13.15
CA LYS A 228 35.96 18.16 13.98
C LYS A 228 36.35 16.99 14.89
N ASN A 229 37.65 16.86 15.18
CA ASN A 229 38.15 15.93 16.19
C ASN A 229 37.96 16.53 17.59
N ALA A 230 36.75 16.94 17.92
CA ALA A 230 36.38 17.54 19.22
C ALA A 230 34.88 17.35 19.46
N TRP A 231 34.52 17.31 20.73
CA TRP A 231 33.14 17.31 21.19
C TRP A 231 32.52 18.69 20.99
N GLN A 232 31.26 18.72 20.55
CA GLN A 232 30.50 19.92 20.20
C GLN A 232 29.12 19.88 20.86
N GLY A 233 28.50 21.02 21.03
CA GLY A 233 27.18 21.13 21.67
C GLY A 233 27.20 22.13 22.82
N PRO A 234 26.26 22.04 23.78
CA PRO A 234 25.18 21.06 23.82
C PRO A 234 24.09 21.32 22.77
N ILE A 235 23.47 20.24 22.31
CA ILE A 235 22.29 20.28 21.43
C ILE A 235 21.11 19.72 22.22
N GLU A 236 20.03 20.48 22.28
CA GLU A 236 18.79 20.07 22.93
C GLU A 236 17.95 19.18 21.98
N SER A 237 17.41 18.10 22.54
CA SER A 237 16.47 17.19 21.89
C SER A 237 15.20 17.06 22.74
N ASP A 238 14.22 16.31 22.25
CA ASP A 238 13.00 15.98 22.99
C ASP A 238 13.29 15.21 24.30
N TRP A 239 14.47 14.60 24.43
CA TRP A 239 14.88 13.76 25.56
C TRP A 239 15.79 14.45 26.57
N GLY A 240 16.56 15.45 26.11
CA GLY A 240 17.57 16.13 26.92
C GLY A 240 18.66 16.76 26.08
N MET A 241 19.87 16.89 26.68
CA MET A 241 21.02 17.51 26.04
C MET A 241 21.96 16.45 25.44
N HIS A 242 22.52 16.76 24.29
CA HIS A 242 23.48 15.91 23.59
C HIS A 242 24.78 16.67 23.34
N LEU A 243 25.90 16.02 23.63
CA LEU A 243 27.22 16.44 23.19
C LEU A 243 27.62 15.52 22.02
N ILE A 244 28.03 16.10 20.93
CA ILE A 244 28.22 15.41 19.64
C ILE A 244 29.70 15.37 19.28
N TYR A 245 30.21 14.18 18.92
CA TYR A 245 31.50 14.00 18.27
C TYR A 245 31.25 13.61 16.81
N LYS A 246 31.24 14.59 15.93
CA LYS A 246 30.96 14.37 14.50
C LYS A 246 32.22 13.91 13.78
N GLN A 247 32.19 12.69 13.27
CA GLN A 247 33.33 12.02 12.64
C GLN A 247 33.35 12.20 11.11
N ALA A 248 32.16 12.12 10.49
CA ALA A 248 32.05 12.24 9.05
C ALA A 248 30.73 12.89 8.62
N TYR A 249 30.74 13.49 7.47
CA TYR A 249 29.57 14.03 6.81
C TYR A 249 29.70 13.76 5.31
N LEU A 250 28.74 13.07 4.74
CA LEU A 250 28.61 12.88 3.30
C LEU A 250 27.49 13.80 2.82
N ALA A 251 27.81 14.71 1.94
CA ALA A 251 26.81 15.62 1.38
C ALA A 251 25.80 14.87 0.53
N ALA A 252 24.59 15.40 0.46
CA ALA A 252 23.59 14.92 -0.48
C ALA A 252 24.14 15.00 -1.91
N VAL A 253 23.88 13.95 -2.70
CA VAL A 253 24.34 13.87 -4.09
C VAL A 253 23.15 13.79 -5.00
N GLN A 254 23.08 14.69 -5.97
CA GLN A 254 22.12 14.61 -7.06
C GLN A 254 22.67 13.65 -8.11
N PRO A 255 22.06 12.50 -8.35
CA PRO A 255 22.54 11.54 -9.35
C PRO A 255 22.30 12.07 -10.76
N ASN A 256 23.06 11.56 -11.73
CA ASN A 256 22.71 11.71 -13.14
C ASN A 256 21.57 10.75 -13.50
N PHE A 257 20.80 11.09 -14.51
CA PHE A 257 19.70 10.24 -14.99
C PHE A 257 20.16 8.79 -15.27
N ILE A 258 21.34 8.63 -15.89
CA ILE A 258 21.88 7.30 -16.28
C ILE A 258 22.06 6.40 -15.04
N ASP A 259 22.49 6.96 -13.92
CA ASP A 259 22.80 6.21 -12.69
C ASP A 259 21.53 5.69 -11.99
N VAL A 260 20.39 6.35 -12.24
CA VAL A 260 19.08 6.04 -11.61
C VAL A 260 17.98 5.68 -12.62
N ALA A 261 18.31 5.50 -13.89
CA ALA A 261 17.33 5.28 -14.96
C ALA A 261 16.34 4.17 -14.67
N GLN A 262 16.79 3.05 -14.08
CA GLN A 262 15.92 1.94 -13.70
C GLN A 262 14.96 2.33 -12.56
N SER A 263 15.41 3.09 -11.58
CA SER A 263 14.57 3.58 -10.48
C SER A 263 13.55 4.61 -10.98
N VAL A 264 13.96 5.46 -11.90
CA VAL A 264 13.08 6.44 -12.58
C VAL A 264 11.98 5.71 -13.36
N GLU A 265 12.34 4.68 -14.13
CA GLU A 265 11.37 3.87 -14.89
C GLU A 265 10.37 3.17 -13.96
N MET A 266 10.83 2.54 -12.88
CA MET A 266 9.95 1.90 -11.90
C MET A 266 8.96 2.89 -11.30
N ARG A 267 9.43 4.06 -10.89
CA ARG A 267 8.61 5.10 -10.28
C ARG A 267 7.62 5.71 -11.28
N TRP A 268 8.06 5.96 -12.51
CA TRP A 268 7.21 6.42 -13.60
C TRP A 268 6.08 5.42 -13.89
N ARG A 269 6.41 4.12 -14.00
CA ARG A 269 5.42 3.06 -14.24
C ARG A 269 4.41 2.94 -13.10
N GLU A 270 4.84 3.13 -11.87
CA GLU A 270 3.96 3.14 -10.70
C GLU A 270 2.96 4.28 -10.80
N GLU A 271 3.43 5.49 -11.09
CA GLU A 271 2.58 6.67 -11.22
C GLU A 271 1.64 6.59 -12.42
N ALA A 272 2.13 6.11 -13.56
CA ALA A 272 1.32 5.91 -14.76
C ALA A 272 0.20 4.86 -14.53
N ARG A 273 0.50 3.77 -13.81
CA ARG A 273 -0.52 2.78 -13.41
C ARG A 273 -1.54 3.38 -12.45
N PHE A 274 -1.10 4.20 -11.51
CA PHE A 274 -2.01 4.88 -10.58
C PHE A 274 -2.94 5.86 -11.32
N ALA A 275 -2.38 6.65 -12.25
CA ALA A 275 -3.14 7.57 -13.09
C ALA A 275 -4.14 6.83 -14.00
N ALA A 276 -3.73 5.73 -14.63
CA ALA A 276 -4.61 4.91 -15.47
C ALA A 276 -5.77 4.30 -14.65
N ARG A 277 -5.47 3.81 -13.45
CA ARG A 277 -6.49 3.27 -12.53
C ARG A 277 -7.51 4.33 -12.15
N ARG A 278 -7.03 5.52 -11.77
CA ARG A 278 -7.90 6.64 -11.41
C ARG A 278 -8.78 7.05 -12.58
N LEU A 279 -8.21 7.18 -13.78
CA LEU A 279 -8.97 7.52 -14.99
C LEU A 279 -10.07 6.48 -15.29
N ALA A 280 -9.73 5.19 -15.17
CA ALA A 280 -10.71 4.11 -15.39
C ALA A 280 -11.85 4.16 -14.35
N ALA A 281 -11.54 4.42 -13.08
CA ALA A 281 -12.55 4.60 -12.04
C ALA A 281 -13.44 5.81 -12.32
N ASP A 282 -12.85 6.95 -12.69
CA ASP A 282 -13.59 8.18 -13.04
C ASP A 282 -14.55 7.95 -14.22
N GLN A 283 -14.12 7.20 -15.26
CA GLN A 283 -14.98 6.83 -16.39
C GLN A 283 -16.17 5.95 -15.98
N VAL A 284 -16.01 5.09 -14.99
CA VAL A 284 -17.12 4.30 -14.45
C VAL A 284 -18.05 5.19 -13.64
N ILE A 285 -17.50 6.04 -12.76
CA ILE A 285 -18.29 6.93 -11.90
C ILE A 285 -19.14 7.90 -12.73
N GLN A 286 -18.62 8.42 -13.84
CA GLN A 286 -19.34 9.32 -14.74
C GLN A 286 -20.59 8.71 -15.39
N GLN A 287 -20.77 7.38 -15.33
CA GLN A 287 -21.95 6.69 -15.83
C GLN A 287 -23.10 6.69 -14.82
N TYR A 288 -22.86 7.16 -13.61
CA TYR A 288 -23.83 7.19 -12.51
C TYR A 288 -24.11 8.64 -12.12
N GLU A 289 -25.39 8.94 -11.85
CA GLU A 289 -25.81 10.20 -11.26
C GLU A 289 -25.94 10.01 -9.75
N ASP A 290 -25.31 10.87 -8.97
CA ASP A 290 -25.50 10.94 -7.53
C ASP A 290 -26.60 11.96 -7.20
N ALA A 291 -27.59 11.54 -6.43
CA ALA A 291 -28.59 12.42 -5.85
C ALA A 291 -28.39 12.48 -4.34
N ILE A 292 -28.13 13.68 -3.85
CA ILE A 292 -27.98 13.93 -2.42
C ILE A 292 -29.36 14.00 -1.78
N GLY A 293 -29.59 13.20 -0.72
CA GLY A 293 -30.85 13.27 0.01
C GLY A 293 -31.04 14.60 0.73
N PRO A 294 -32.29 15.10 0.85
CA PRO A 294 -32.56 16.44 1.42
C PRO A 294 -32.06 16.59 2.85
N GLU A 295 -31.92 15.51 3.61
CA GLU A 295 -31.34 15.52 4.95
C GLU A 295 -29.82 15.83 4.97
N LEU A 296 -29.12 15.57 3.86
CA LEU A 296 -27.71 15.89 3.71
C LEU A 296 -27.49 17.27 3.07
N GLU A 297 -28.39 17.71 2.18
CA GLU A 297 -28.31 19.05 1.57
C GLU A 297 -28.24 20.15 2.62
N GLY A 298 -29.06 20.07 3.69
CA GLY A 298 -29.06 21.02 4.80
C GLY A 298 -27.73 21.08 5.60
N MET A 299 -26.84 20.06 5.47
CA MET A 299 -25.53 20.09 6.13
C MET A 299 -24.47 20.92 5.38
N PHE A 300 -24.69 21.17 4.10
CA PHE A 300 -23.77 21.95 3.25
C PHE A 300 -24.14 23.43 3.17
N GLU A 301 -25.37 23.82 3.56
CA GLU A 301 -25.82 25.21 3.57
C GLU A 301 -25.45 25.98 4.84
N ALA A 302 -24.87 25.32 5.84
CA ALA A 302 -24.55 25.89 7.16
C ALA A 302 -23.06 26.30 7.30
N GLN A 303 -22.51 27.05 6.32
CA GLN A 303 -21.21 27.75 6.46
C GLN A 303 -21.33 29.23 6.16
#